data_adda6c1c09a744101e44cde8102c91ad
#
_entry.id   adda6c1c09a744101e44cde8102c91ad
#
_cell.length_a   1.000
_cell.length_b   1.000
_cell.length_c   1.000
_cell.angle_alpha   90.00
_cell.angle_beta   90.00
_cell.angle_gamma   90.00
#
_symmetry.space_group_name_H-M   'P 1'
#
loop_
_entity.id
_entity.type
_entity.pdbx_description
1 polymer ?
#
loop_
_entity_poly.entity_id
_entity_poly.type
_entity_poly.pdbx_seq_one_letter_code
_entity_poly.pdbx_strand_id
1 'polypeptide(L)'
;MRNIVLAILLFTCVSLAAQDNGWKLTATDADAAYVGAPVANGGIGILPWKEPFSVRHVILNHVFENGGKHGVSRVLRGINPFLLSLKVDDVAVEGKNIAGWRQEIDMKAAAHITSFDALNKVKVRYSIRALRNMPYAGMIQVEIKALENCAVQVLQRTEVPKEYGVPDTVYTKMKGGQAGQYVVSVSAPSRYGTHKVTGSAGFVYEKKAFDFRLLKEAGAISISRTLQKGETVKFALLGTVC
;
A
#
# COMPACT_ATOMS: atom_id res chain seq x y z
N MET A 1 -50.34 33.04 -14.88
CA MET A 1 -50.22 31.78 -14.15
C MET A 1 -49.39 30.71 -14.88
N ARG A 2 -49.46 30.60 -16.22
CA ARG A 2 -48.69 29.57 -16.98
C ARG A 2 -47.18 29.73 -16.91
N ASN A 3 -46.62 30.92 -16.76
CA ASN A 3 -45.17 31.20 -16.70
C ASN A 3 -44.57 30.98 -15.33
N ILE A 4 -45.36 30.98 -14.25
CA ILE A 4 -44.90 30.71 -12.88
C ILE A 4 -44.70 29.20 -12.66
N VAL A 5 -45.53 28.36 -13.27
CA VAL A 5 -45.42 26.89 -13.18
C VAL A 5 -44.19 26.40 -13.93
N LEU A 6 -43.78 27.02 -15.05
CA LEU A 6 -42.59 26.68 -15.79
C LEU A 6 -41.29 27.04 -15.01
N ALA A 7 -41.29 28.15 -14.26
CA ALA A 7 -40.16 28.55 -13.43
C ALA A 7 -39.94 27.63 -12.23
N ILE A 8 -41.01 27.11 -11.63
CA ILE A 8 -40.94 26.17 -10.51
C ILE A 8 -40.43 24.80 -10.96
N LEU A 9 -40.80 24.33 -12.16
CA LEU A 9 -40.29 23.09 -12.74
C LEU A 9 -38.78 23.16 -13.13
N LEU A 10 -38.30 24.33 -13.52
CA LEU A 10 -36.86 24.54 -13.80
C LEU A 10 -36.01 24.59 -12.51
N PHE A 11 -36.58 25.02 -11.37
CA PHE A 11 -35.86 25.10 -10.09
C PHE A 11 -35.75 23.75 -9.37
N THR A 12 -36.62 22.79 -9.66
CA THR A 12 -36.59 21.44 -9.07
C THR A 12 -35.60 20.50 -9.77
N CYS A 13 -35.11 20.84 -10.95
CA CYS A 13 -34.10 20.04 -11.69
C CYS A 13 -32.66 20.26 -11.23
N VAL A 14 -32.35 21.22 -10.39
CA VAL A 14 -30.97 21.56 -10.00
C VAL A 14 -30.48 20.79 -8.76
N SER A 15 -31.32 20.02 -8.09
CA SER A 15 -30.99 19.35 -6.83
C SER A 15 -30.65 17.86 -6.94
N LEU A 16 -30.49 17.33 -8.14
CA LEU A 16 -29.98 15.96 -8.36
C LEU A 16 -28.53 15.97 -8.84
N ALA A 17 -27.68 16.80 -8.24
CA ALA A 17 -26.26 16.48 -8.18
C ALA A 17 -26.14 15.24 -7.30
N ALA A 18 -26.04 14.08 -7.91
CA ALA A 18 -25.84 12.82 -7.22
C ALA A 18 -24.69 13.00 -6.25
N GLN A 19 -24.98 12.90 -4.96
CA GLN A 19 -23.92 12.77 -3.96
C GLN A 19 -23.15 11.49 -4.30
N ASP A 20 -21.98 11.64 -4.92
CA ASP A 20 -21.05 10.56 -5.31
C ASP A 20 -20.45 9.85 -4.07
N ASN A 21 -21.07 10.02 -2.90
CA ASN A 21 -20.60 9.52 -1.60
C ASN A 21 -20.98 8.06 -1.31
N GLY A 22 -21.86 7.44 -2.09
CA GLY A 22 -22.30 6.05 -1.88
C GLY A 22 -21.19 5.00 -2.14
N TRP A 23 -20.10 5.38 -2.81
CA TRP A 23 -19.00 4.47 -3.15
C TRP A 23 -17.80 4.57 -2.19
N LYS A 24 -17.89 5.40 -1.15
CA LYS A 24 -16.80 5.64 -0.22
C LYS A 24 -17.23 5.35 1.22
N LEU A 25 -16.44 4.50 1.88
CA LEU A 25 -16.55 4.25 3.31
C LEU A 25 -15.34 4.86 4.00
N THR A 26 -15.56 5.59 5.09
CA THR A 26 -14.52 6.33 5.79
C THR A 26 -14.46 5.92 7.25
N ALA A 27 -13.23 5.75 7.77
CA ALA A 27 -12.90 5.61 9.18
C ALA A 27 -11.95 6.72 9.61
N THR A 28 -12.22 7.36 10.76
CA THR A 28 -11.40 8.45 11.32
C THR A 28 -10.90 8.15 12.73
N ASP A 29 -11.27 7.00 13.30
CA ASP A 29 -10.86 6.54 14.62
C ASP A 29 -10.02 5.26 14.47
N ALA A 30 -8.70 5.39 14.73
CA ALA A 30 -7.77 4.27 14.69
C ALA A 30 -7.84 3.39 15.95
N ASP A 31 -8.45 3.88 17.04
CA ASP A 31 -8.54 3.16 18.33
C ASP A 31 -9.82 2.32 18.44
N ALA A 32 -10.80 2.57 17.59
CA ALA A 32 -11.98 1.73 17.49
C ALA A 32 -11.64 0.28 17.11
N ALA A 33 -12.57 -0.64 17.38
CA ALA A 33 -12.45 -2.03 16.94
C ALA A 33 -12.25 -2.09 15.42
N TYR A 34 -11.00 -2.26 15.00
CA TYR A 34 -10.61 -2.13 13.60
C TYR A 34 -10.70 -3.48 12.89
N VAL A 35 -11.52 -3.52 11.84
CA VAL A 35 -11.58 -4.61 10.87
C VAL A 35 -11.11 -4.04 9.54
N GLY A 36 -9.92 -4.45 9.09
CA GLY A 36 -9.38 -3.98 7.81
C GLY A 36 -10.25 -4.42 6.64
N ALA A 37 -10.37 -3.56 5.63
CA ALA A 37 -11.04 -3.90 4.39
C ALA A 37 -10.02 -4.25 3.30
N PRO A 38 -10.08 -5.46 2.71
CA PRO A 38 -9.12 -5.88 1.70
C PRO A 38 -9.38 -5.20 0.35
N VAL A 39 -8.31 -5.03 -0.42
CA VAL A 39 -8.37 -4.80 -1.86
C VAL A 39 -7.94 -6.07 -2.58
N ALA A 40 -8.68 -6.47 -3.62
CA ALA A 40 -8.42 -7.71 -4.33
C ALA A 40 -8.74 -7.59 -5.83
N ASN A 41 -8.12 -8.46 -6.63
CA ASN A 41 -8.33 -8.53 -8.09
C ASN A 41 -8.67 -9.94 -8.59
N GLY A 42 -8.96 -10.88 -7.67
CA GLY A 42 -9.22 -12.28 -8.01
C GLY A 42 -7.98 -13.18 -7.91
N GLY A 43 -6.75 -12.69 -8.12
CA GLY A 43 -5.51 -13.46 -7.95
C GLY A 43 -4.83 -13.19 -6.61
N ILE A 44 -4.84 -11.93 -6.16
CA ILE A 44 -4.25 -11.50 -4.90
C ILE A 44 -5.26 -10.71 -4.07
N GLY A 45 -5.24 -10.91 -2.75
CA GLY A 45 -5.92 -10.08 -1.76
C GLY A 45 -4.90 -9.41 -0.85
N ILE A 46 -4.98 -8.09 -0.68
CA ILE A 46 -4.12 -7.29 0.19
C ILE A 46 -4.99 -6.72 1.29
N LEU A 47 -4.67 -6.99 2.56
CA LEU A 47 -5.37 -6.47 3.72
C LEU A 47 -4.55 -5.35 4.38
N PRO A 48 -4.84 -4.08 4.07
CA PRO A 48 -4.27 -2.94 4.79
C PRO A 48 -4.64 -2.98 6.27
N TRP A 49 -3.83 -2.32 7.10
CA TRP A 49 -4.08 -2.25 8.53
C TRP A 49 -4.07 -0.80 9.02
N LYS A 50 -4.37 -0.58 10.30
CA LYS A 50 -4.53 0.76 10.86
C LYS A 50 -3.23 1.55 11.04
N GLU A 51 -2.13 0.86 11.32
CA GLU A 51 -0.82 1.50 11.47
C GLU A 51 -0.33 2.07 10.14
N PRO A 52 0.45 3.17 10.15
CA PRO A 52 1.00 3.76 8.96
C PRO A 52 1.74 2.75 8.07
N PHE A 53 1.37 2.68 6.79
CA PHE A 53 1.95 1.81 5.77
C PHE A 53 1.89 0.30 6.07
N SER A 54 1.06 -0.11 7.02
CA SER A 54 0.95 -1.51 7.41
C SER A 54 0.02 -2.29 6.47
N VAL A 55 0.47 -3.47 6.07
CA VAL A 55 -0.32 -4.50 5.39
C VAL A 55 -0.24 -5.76 6.24
N ARG A 56 -1.39 -6.20 6.78
CA ARG A 56 -1.44 -7.32 7.72
C ARG A 56 -1.32 -8.67 7.05
N HIS A 57 -1.97 -8.82 5.90
CA HIS A 57 -1.98 -10.08 5.17
C HIS A 57 -1.99 -9.85 3.67
N VAL A 58 -1.29 -10.73 2.98
CA VAL A 58 -1.41 -10.95 1.55
C VAL A 58 -1.89 -12.38 1.35
N ILE A 59 -2.91 -12.57 0.54
CA ILE A 59 -3.52 -13.88 0.28
C ILE A 59 -3.39 -14.18 -1.21
N LEU A 60 -2.92 -15.38 -1.53
CA LEU A 60 -2.91 -15.91 -2.89
C LEU A 60 -4.21 -16.68 -3.12
N ASN A 61 -5.07 -16.15 -3.98
CA ASN A 61 -6.27 -16.86 -4.39
C ASN A 61 -5.92 -18.02 -5.34
N HIS A 62 -6.73 -19.07 -5.33
CA HIS A 62 -6.55 -20.30 -6.12
C HIS A 62 -5.30 -21.13 -5.77
N VAL A 63 -4.53 -20.77 -4.76
CA VAL A 63 -3.40 -21.56 -4.26
C VAL A 63 -3.76 -22.11 -2.88
N PHE A 64 -3.79 -23.44 -2.78
CA PHE A 64 -4.19 -24.14 -1.57
C PHE A 64 -3.11 -25.11 -1.15
N GLU A 65 -2.95 -25.24 0.14
CA GLU A 65 -2.06 -26.22 0.75
C GLU A 65 -2.87 -27.17 1.64
N ASN A 66 -2.70 -28.46 1.41
CA ASN A 66 -3.28 -29.50 2.26
C ASN A 66 -2.33 -29.77 3.42
N GLY A 67 -2.81 -29.61 4.63
CA GLY A 67 -1.95 -29.77 5.78
C GLY A 67 -2.65 -30.34 6.99
N GLY A 68 -1.89 -31.15 7.72
CA GLY A 68 -2.29 -31.74 8.97
C GLY A 68 -3.03 -33.07 8.85
N LYS A 69 -3.27 -33.70 10.01
CA LYS A 69 -3.86 -35.03 10.15
C LYS A 69 -5.22 -35.23 9.48
N HIS A 70 -5.90 -34.16 9.10
CA HIS A 70 -7.26 -34.19 8.56
C HIS A 70 -7.38 -33.70 7.12
N GLY A 71 -6.25 -33.39 6.43
CA GLY A 71 -6.25 -33.05 5.02
C GLY A 71 -7.07 -31.81 4.63
N VAL A 72 -7.32 -30.89 5.57
CA VAL A 72 -8.10 -29.68 5.30
C VAL A 72 -7.29 -28.73 4.45
N SER A 73 -7.78 -28.43 3.26
CA SER A 73 -7.20 -27.42 2.37
C SER A 73 -7.35 -26.01 2.96
N ARG A 74 -6.27 -25.23 2.90
CA ARG A 74 -6.26 -23.83 3.31
C ARG A 74 -5.73 -22.97 2.19
N VAL A 75 -6.33 -21.80 2.02
CA VAL A 75 -5.79 -20.77 1.12
C VAL A 75 -4.40 -20.36 1.60
N LEU A 76 -3.45 -20.27 0.68
CA LEU A 76 -2.08 -19.96 1.00
C LEU A 76 -1.93 -18.47 1.32
N ARG A 77 -1.24 -18.18 2.44
CA ARG A 77 -0.83 -16.82 2.79
C ARG A 77 0.39 -16.45 1.96
N GLY A 78 0.32 -15.33 1.24
CA GLY A 78 1.45 -14.86 0.45
C GLY A 78 2.58 -14.28 1.32
N ILE A 79 3.79 -14.29 0.81
CA ILE A 79 4.87 -13.44 1.30
C ILE A 79 4.43 -11.99 1.08
N ASN A 80 4.65 -11.10 2.07
CA ASN A 80 4.17 -9.73 2.02
C ASN A 80 5.29 -8.75 1.58
N PRO A 81 5.31 -8.30 0.31
CA PRO A 81 6.30 -7.34 -0.20
C PRO A 81 5.87 -5.87 0.01
N PHE A 82 4.70 -5.62 0.63
CA PHE A 82 4.06 -4.31 0.71
C PHE A 82 4.34 -3.57 2.02
N LEU A 83 5.30 -4.00 2.81
CA LEU A 83 5.65 -3.29 4.05
C LEU A 83 6.54 -2.10 3.73
N LEU A 84 6.03 -0.92 4.07
CA LEU A 84 6.78 0.33 4.05
C LEU A 84 6.97 0.85 5.47
N SER A 85 8.03 1.59 5.70
CA SER A 85 8.18 2.44 6.86
C SER A 85 8.73 3.79 6.44
N LEU A 86 8.28 4.85 7.10
CA LEU A 86 8.70 6.22 6.83
C LEU A 86 9.48 6.75 8.05
N LYS A 87 10.58 7.42 7.78
CA LYS A 87 11.26 8.29 8.74
C LYS A 87 11.25 9.73 8.22
N VAL A 88 11.10 10.66 9.14
CA VAL A 88 11.23 12.09 8.90
C VAL A 88 12.27 12.61 9.87
N ASP A 89 13.36 13.21 9.36
CA ASP A 89 14.54 13.62 10.13
C ASP A 89 15.01 12.51 11.09
N ASP A 90 15.17 11.29 10.55
CA ASP A 90 15.55 10.05 11.24
C ASP A 90 14.58 9.55 12.31
N VAL A 91 13.46 10.25 12.59
CA VAL A 91 12.42 9.81 13.50
C VAL A 91 11.42 8.92 12.77
N ALA A 92 11.18 7.71 13.29
CA ALA A 92 10.20 6.78 12.71
C ALA A 92 8.77 7.30 12.86
N VAL A 93 7.99 7.21 11.77
CA VAL A 93 6.56 7.53 11.78
C VAL A 93 5.79 6.31 12.25
N GLU A 94 5.12 6.45 13.37
CA GLU A 94 4.32 5.42 14.04
C GLU A 94 2.96 5.99 14.46
N GLY A 95 2.01 5.13 14.85
CA GLY A 95 0.67 5.58 15.27
C GLY A 95 0.66 6.65 16.37
N LYS A 96 1.66 6.65 17.26
CA LYS A 96 1.76 7.61 18.38
C LYS A 96 2.18 9.04 17.98
N ASN A 97 2.76 9.24 16.79
CA ASN A 97 3.29 10.53 16.32
C ASN A 97 2.65 11.00 15.01
N ILE A 98 1.44 10.53 14.74
CA ILE A 98 0.60 11.00 13.65
C ILE A 98 -0.63 11.73 14.18
N ALA A 99 -1.21 12.59 13.34
CA ALA A 99 -2.46 13.29 13.61
C ALA A 99 -3.36 13.25 12.37
N GLY A 100 -4.67 13.45 12.56
CA GLY A 100 -5.63 13.50 11.45
C GLY A 100 -5.70 12.19 10.67
N TRP A 101 -5.49 11.04 11.32
CA TRP A 101 -5.59 9.74 10.68
C TRP A 101 -6.97 9.52 10.07
N ARG A 102 -6.98 9.11 8.81
CA ARG A 102 -8.18 8.81 8.05
C ARG A 102 -7.91 7.67 7.09
N GLN A 103 -8.79 6.70 7.06
CA GLN A 103 -8.84 5.67 6.04
C GLN A 103 -10.13 5.73 5.25
N GLU A 104 -10.05 5.43 3.97
CA GLU A 104 -11.17 5.45 3.03
C GLU A 104 -11.08 4.25 2.11
N ILE A 105 -12.21 3.55 1.93
CA ILE A 105 -12.38 2.60 0.83
C ILE A 105 -13.13 3.32 -0.28
N ASP A 106 -12.47 3.49 -1.40
CA ASP A 106 -13.09 3.97 -2.64
C ASP A 106 -13.42 2.75 -3.52
N MET A 107 -14.66 2.31 -3.48
CA MET A 107 -15.13 1.13 -4.23
C MET A 107 -15.12 1.37 -5.73
N LYS A 108 -15.34 2.60 -6.18
CA LYS A 108 -15.31 2.97 -7.60
C LYS A 108 -13.88 2.90 -8.17
N ALA A 109 -12.91 3.37 -7.40
CA ALA A 109 -11.48 3.33 -7.76
C ALA A 109 -10.81 2.00 -7.37
N ALA A 110 -11.50 1.09 -6.67
CA ALA A 110 -10.97 -0.13 -6.09
C ALA A 110 -9.67 0.14 -5.30
N ALA A 111 -9.71 1.11 -4.39
CA ALA A 111 -8.57 1.59 -3.65
C ALA A 111 -8.85 1.69 -2.16
N HIS A 112 -7.90 1.26 -1.36
CA HIS A 112 -7.81 1.61 0.05
C HIS A 112 -6.87 2.80 0.20
N ILE A 113 -7.35 3.89 0.79
CA ILE A 113 -6.62 5.15 0.89
C ILE A 113 -6.42 5.46 2.38
N THR A 114 -5.20 5.85 2.74
CA THR A 114 -4.87 6.32 4.09
C THR A 114 -4.22 7.70 4.00
N SER A 115 -4.58 8.59 4.92
CA SER A 115 -3.97 9.91 5.05
C SER A 115 -3.77 10.28 6.52
N PHE A 116 -2.69 11.01 6.80
CA PHE A 116 -2.36 11.54 8.13
C PHE A 116 -1.30 12.64 8.02
N ASP A 117 -1.15 13.42 9.07
CA ASP A 117 -0.04 14.32 9.27
C ASP A 117 0.96 13.65 10.23
N ALA A 118 2.27 13.69 9.94
CA ALA A 118 3.30 13.07 10.76
C ALA A 118 4.29 14.11 11.29
N LEU A 119 4.58 14.02 12.61
CA LEU A 119 5.59 14.84 13.31
C LEU A 119 5.41 16.35 13.12
N ASN A 120 4.24 16.82 12.72
CA ASN A 120 3.95 18.19 12.29
C ASN A 120 4.84 18.69 11.12
N LYS A 121 5.55 17.78 10.44
CA LYS A 121 6.50 18.11 9.36
C LYS A 121 6.03 17.71 7.98
N VAL A 122 5.23 16.66 7.87
CA VAL A 122 4.74 16.17 6.57
C VAL A 122 3.28 15.77 6.61
N LYS A 123 2.59 15.98 5.49
CA LYS A 123 1.30 15.34 5.17
C LYS A 123 1.56 14.14 4.28
N VAL A 124 0.99 13.01 4.66
CA VAL A 124 1.13 11.75 3.94
C VAL A 124 -0.23 11.30 3.44
N ARG A 125 -0.30 10.91 2.18
CA ARG A 125 -1.45 10.24 1.59
C ARG A 125 -0.95 9.06 0.76
N TYR A 126 -1.49 7.89 0.98
CA TYR A 126 -1.18 6.74 0.14
C TYR A 126 -2.43 5.92 -0.19
N SER A 127 -2.36 5.22 -1.31
CA SER A 127 -3.41 4.28 -1.73
C SER A 127 -2.84 2.93 -2.05
N ILE A 128 -3.54 1.88 -1.65
CA ILE A 128 -3.21 0.48 -1.93
C ILE A 128 -4.23 -0.05 -2.93
N ARG A 129 -3.76 -0.72 -3.98
CA ARG A 129 -4.58 -1.35 -5.02
C ARG A 129 -4.05 -2.72 -5.39
N ALA A 130 -4.94 -3.66 -5.63
CA ALA A 130 -4.64 -4.87 -6.38
C ALA A 130 -4.86 -4.58 -7.88
N LEU A 131 -3.86 -4.87 -8.73
CA LEU A 131 -3.88 -4.46 -10.14
C LEU A 131 -4.68 -5.44 -10.99
N ARG A 132 -5.73 -4.97 -11.69
CA ARG A 132 -6.65 -5.83 -12.44
C ARG A 132 -6.01 -6.52 -13.65
N ASN A 133 -5.08 -5.86 -14.31
CA ASN A 133 -4.38 -6.36 -15.50
C ASN A 133 -3.09 -7.13 -15.17
N MET A 134 -2.76 -7.27 -13.88
CA MET A 134 -1.60 -8.01 -13.37
C MET A 134 -2.05 -8.87 -12.17
N PRO A 135 -2.51 -10.10 -12.38
CA PRO A 135 -3.27 -10.88 -11.39
C PRO A 135 -2.60 -11.05 -10.03
N TYR A 136 -1.29 -11.17 -10.00
CA TYR A 136 -0.54 -11.38 -8.76
C TYR A 136 0.23 -10.14 -8.32
N ALA A 137 -0.19 -8.96 -8.77
CA ALA A 137 0.46 -7.70 -8.46
C ALA A 137 -0.45 -6.72 -7.70
N GLY A 138 0.18 -5.95 -6.83
CA GLY A 138 -0.42 -4.83 -6.13
C GLY A 138 0.50 -3.61 -6.18
N MET A 139 -0.05 -2.46 -5.84
CA MET A 139 0.67 -1.20 -5.86
C MET A 139 0.29 -0.34 -4.67
N ILE A 140 1.28 0.28 -4.05
CA ILE A 140 1.11 1.36 -3.08
C ILE A 140 1.60 2.64 -3.74
N GLN A 141 0.69 3.59 -3.98
CA GLN A 141 1.05 4.93 -4.44
C GLN A 141 1.11 5.88 -3.25
N VAL A 142 2.19 6.62 -3.11
CA VAL A 142 2.46 7.49 -1.96
C VAL A 142 2.71 8.91 -2.44
N GLU A 143 2.11 9.85 -1.73
CA GLU A 143 2.33 11.29 -1.84
C GLU A 143 2.74 11.82 -0.47
N ILE A 144 3.86 12.54 -0.40
CA ILE A 144 4.36 13.20 0.81
C ILE A 144 4.52 14.67 0.50
N LYS A 145 3.82 15.53 1.25
CA LYS A 145 3.96 17.00 1.19
C LYS A 145 4.66 17.49 2.44
N ALA A 146 5.76 18.19 2.26
CA ALA A 146 6.50 18.83 3.35
C ALA A 146 5.76 20.07 3.88
N LEU A 147 5.54 20.13 5.18
CA LEU A 147 5.00 21.30 5.91
C LEU A 147 6.13 22.19 6.41
N GLU A 148 7.29 21.60 6.63
CA GLU A 148 8.55 22.22 7.02
C GLU A 148 9.69 21.59 6.22
N ASN A 149 10.88 22.21 6.20
CA ASN A 149 12.08 21.61 5.61
C ASN A 149 12.41 20.33 6.40
N CYS A 150 12.54 19.21 5.71
CA CYS A 150 12.81 17.92 6.36
C CYS A 150 13.45 16.91 5.42
N ALA A 151 14.12 15.93 5.98
CA ALA A 151 14.60 14.75 5.26
C ALA A 151 13.59 13.60 5.42
N VAL A 152 13.21 12.99 4.31
CA VAL A 152 12.34 11.81 4.30
C VAL A 152 13.11 10.59 3.84
N GLN A 153 12.90 9.46 4.51
CA GLN A 153 13.43 8.16 4.12
C GLN A 153 12.29 7.14 4.15
N VAL A 154 12.10 6.42 3.06
CA VAL A 154 11.14 5.32 2.96
C VAL A 154 11.91 4.03 2.79
N LEU A 155 11.61 3.06 3.64
CA LEU A 155 12.20 1.72 3.62
C LEU A 155 11.12 0.71 3.25
N GLN A 156 11.42 -0.15 2.28
CA GLN A 156 10.61 -1.32 1.96
C GLN A 156 11.26 -2.57 2.56
N ARG A 157 10.44 -3.42 3.17
CA ARG A 157 10.80 -4.76 3.64
C ARG A 157 9.80 -5.78 3.15
N THR A 158 10.26 -7.03 3.08
CA THR A 158 9.39 -8.16 2.75
C THR A 158 9.22 -9.03 3.99
N GLU A 159 7.97 -9.31 4.35
CA GLU A 159 7.66 -10.21 5.48
C GLU A 159 7.31 -11.59 4.94
N VAL A 160 7.99 -12.59 5.49
CA VAL A 160 7.69 -14.01 5.24
C VAL A 160 6.81 -14.53 6.37
N PRO A 161 5.70 -15.24 6.07
CA PRO A 161 4.89 -15.88 7.10
C PRO A 161 5.75 -16.76 8.02
N LYS A 162 5.53 -16.67 9.33
CA LYS A 162 6.35 -17.36 10.35
C LYS A 162 6.35 -18.89 10.21
N GLU A 163 5.30 -19.41 9.60
CA GLU A 163 5.11 -20.82 9.34
C GLU A 163 5.89 -21.34 8.11
N TYR A 164 6.52 -20.46 7.33
CA TYR A 164 7.28 -20.83 6.14
C TYR A 164 8.70 -21.29 6.49
N GLY A 165 9.33 -22.00 5.57
CA GLY A 165 10.72 -22.40 5.69
C GLY A 165 11.70 -21.22 5.53
N VAL A 166 12.97 -21.53 5.50
CA VAL A 166 14.05 -20.53 5.41
C VAL A 166 13.94 -19.74 4.10
N PRO A 167 13.87 -18.41 4.16
CA PRO A 167 13.78 -17.59 2.98
C PRO A 167 15.13 -17.43 2.27
N ASP A 168 15.04 -17.32 0.94
CA ASP A 168 16.13 -16.90 0.08
C ASP A 168 15.83 -15.52 -0.50
N THR A 169 16.83 -14.63 -0.57
CA THR A 169 16.67 -13.24 -1.02
C THR A 169 17.58 -12.95 -2.21
N VAL A 170 16.97 -12.51 -3.30
CA VAL A 170 17.64 -12.14 -4.54
C VAL A 170 17.41 -10.66 -4.85
N TYR A 171 18.45 -9.98 -5.27
CA TYR A 171 18.41 -8.58 -5.69
C TYR A 171 18.67 -8.49 -7.19
N THR A 172 17.69 -8.06 -7.95
CA THR A 172 17.79 -7.93 -9.40
C THR A 172 17.87 -6.45 -9.79
N LYS A 173 18.94 -6.06 -10.46
CA LYS A 173 19.09 -4.70 -10.99
C LYS A 173 18.08 -4.48 -12.11
N MET A 174 17.35 -3.37 -12.06
CA MET A 174 16.36 -3.03 -13.08
C MET A 174 17.05 -2.62 -14.39
N LYS A 175 16.72 -3.30 -15.49
CA LYS A 175 17.15 -2.90 -16.84
C LYS A 175 16.26 -1.75 -17.32
N GLY A 176 16.88 -0.67 -17.83
CA GLY A 176 16.14 0.52 -18.31
C GLY A 176 15.56 1.41 -17.22
N GLY A 177 15.71 1.04 -15.95
CA GLY A 177 15.39 1.89 -14.80
C GLY A 177 16.46 2.95 -14.55
N GLN A 178 16.25 3.75 -13.50
CA GLN A 178 17.29 4.67 -13.04
C GLN A 178 18.53 3.90 -12.58
N ALA A 179 19.72 4.49 -12.78
CA ALA A 179 20.97 3.86 -12.37
C ALA A 179 20.92 3.49 -10.87
N GLY A 180 21.13 2.21 -10.58
CA GLY A 180 21.17 1.71 -9.20
C GLY A 180 19.85 1.21 -8.60
N GLN A 181 18.74 1.22 -9.33
CA GLN A 181 17.49 0.62 -8.83
C GLN A 181 17.51 -0.90 -8.86
N TYR A 182 16.96 -1.50 -7.79
CA TYR A 182 16.82 -2.94 -7.64
C TYR A 182 15.40 -3.33 -7.29
N VAL A 183 15.00 -4.50 -7.75
CA VAL A 183 13.88 -5.27 -7.22
C VAL A 183 14.44 -6.25 -6.19
N VAL A 184 13.81 -6.30 -5.03
CA VAL A 184 14.08 -7.34 -4.04
C VAL A 184 13.05 -8.45 -4.20
N SER A 185 13.50 -9.69 -4.26
CA SER A 185 12.66 -10.89 -4.33
C SER A 185 13.02 -11.81 -3.18
N VAL A 186 12.02 -12.19 -2.40
CA VAL A 186 12.16 -13.12 -1.28
C VAL A 186 11.33 -14.35 -1.58
N SER A 187 11.93 -15.52 -1.56
CA SER A 187 11.28 -16.81 -1.81
C SER A 187 11.42 -17.71 -0.60
N ALA A 188 10.36 -18.40 -0.24
CA ALA A 188 10.40 -19.39 0.83
C ALA A 188 9.50 -20.58 0.52
N PRO A 189 9.83 -21.81 0.98
CA PRO A 189 8.91 -22.93 0.93
C PRO A 189 7.74 -22.68 1.90
N SER A 190 6.54 -23.04 1.46
CA SER A 190 5.33 -22.99 2.29
C SER A 190 5.47 -23.93 3.50
N ARG A 191 4.54 -23.83 4.46
CA ARG A 191 4.59 -24.58 5.72
C ARG A 191 4.85 -26.09 5.56
N TYR A 192 4.27 -26.71 4.55
CA TYR A 192 4.42 -28.15 4.29
C TYR A 192 5.37 -28.45 3.13
N GLY A 193 6.02 -27.43 2.57
CA GLY A 193 6.99 -27.59 1.48
C GLY A 193 6.40 -27.94 0.12
N THR A 194 5.07 -27.91 -0.02
CA THR A 194 4.39 -28.26 -1.27
C THR A 194 4.46 -27.15 -2.31
N HIS A 195 4.69 -25.91 -1.87
CA HIS A 195 4.82 -24.75 -2.73
C HIS A 195 6.08 -23.95 -2.38
N LYS A 196 6.65 -23.26 -3.37
CA LYS A 196 7.63 -22.22 -3.17
C LYS A 196 6.94 -20.90 -3.52
N VAL A 197 6.79 -20.03 -2.52
CA VAL A 197 6.15 -18.72 -2.67
C VAL A 197 7.22 -17.65 -2.81
N THR A 198 7.01 -16.70 -3.71
CA THR A 198 7.93 -15.58 -3.93
C THR A 198 7.17 -14.27 -3.80
N GLY A 199 7.69 -13.36 -2.99
CA GLY A 199 7.26 -11.96 -2.94
C GLY A 199 8.35 -11.06 -3.50
N SER A 200 8.02 -10.18 -4.45
CA SER A 200 8.97 -9.24 -5.02
C SER A 200 8.46 -7.81 -4.93
N ALA A 201 9.37 -6.85 -4.72
CA ALA A 201 9.03 -5.43 -4.67
C ALA A 201 10.10 -4.54 -5.29
N GLY A 202 9.66 -3.42 -5.86
CA GLY A 202 10.52 -2.37 -6.39
C GLY A 202 9.84 -1.01 -6.35
N PHE A 203 10.64 0.04 -6.11
CA PHE A 203 10.16 1.41 -6.16
C PHE A 203 10.07 1.92 -7.60
N VAL A 204 9.03 2.72 -7.87
CA VAL A 204 8.81 3.44 -9.13
C VAL A 204 8.63 4.91 -8.79
N TYR A 205 9.46 5.78 -9.36
CA TYR A 205 9.43 7.22 -9.15
C TYR A 205 10.07 7.96 -10.32
N GLU A 206 9.87 9.25 -10.43
CA GLU A 206 10.47 10.08 -11.46
C GLU A 206 11.99 10.13 -11.35
N LYS A 207 12.65 10.20 -12.50
CA LYS A 207 14.13 10.24 -12.56
C LYS A 207 14.69 11.36 -11.69
N LYS A 208 15.67 11.02 -10.84
CA LYS A 208 16.32 11.94 -9.87
C LYS A 208 15.41 12.47 -8.75
N ALA A 209 14.19 11.91 -8.61
CA ALA A 209 13.32 12.31 -7.51
C ALA A 209 13.80 11.85 -6.13
N PHE A 210 14.55 10.75 -6.07
CA PHE A 210 15.04 10.15 -4.83
C PHE A 210 16.44 9.56 -4.99
N ASP A 211 17.17 9.52 -3.88
CA ASP A 211 18.36 8.69 -3.72
C ASP A 211 17.95 7.27 -3.33
N PHE A 212 18.44 6.29 -4.09
CA PHE A 212 18.15 4.87 -3.86
C PHE A 212 19.30 4.20 -3.11
N ARG A 213 18.98 3.35 -2.13
CA ARG A 213 19.96 2.53 -1.41
C ARG A 213 19.48 1.08 -1.32
N LEU A 214 20.40 0.17 -1.60
CA LEU A 214 20.21 -1.27 -1.38
C LEU A 214 20.84 -1.64 -0.03
N LEU A 215 20.02 -2.20 0.86
CA LEU A 215 20.38 -2.60 2.23
C LEU A 215 20.38 -4.13 2.31
N LYS A 216 21.40 -4.77 1.72
CA LYS A 216 21.49 -6.24 1.57
C LYS A 216 21.37 -6.99 2.89
N GLU A 217 22.08 -6.56 3.92
CA GLU A 217 22.08 -7.19 5.25
C GLU A 217 20.70 -7.13 5.91
N ALA A 218 19.91 -6.11 5.63
CA ALA A 218 18.55 -5.94 6.14
C ALA A 218 17.47 -6.55 5.24
N GLY A 219 17.83 -7.15 4.09
CA GLY A 219 16.87 -7.66 3.12
C GLY A 219 15.93 -6.58 2.57
N ALA A 220 16.42 -5.34 2.39
CA ALA A 220 15.58 -4.16 2.19
C ALA A 220 16.12 -3.25 1.08
N ILE A 221 15.22 -2.42 0.56
CA ILE A 221 15.53 -1.29 -0.33
C ILE A 221 14.97 -0.01 0.27
N SER A 222 15.66 1.11 0.08
CA SER A 222 15.19 2.40 0.56
C SER A 222 15.34 3.50 -0.48
N ILE A 223 14.50 4.52 -0.34
CA ILE A 223 14.58 5.79 -1.06
C ILE A 223 14.60 6.92 -0.06
N SER A 224 15.35 7.99 -0.33
CA SER A 224 15.43 9.17 0.53
C SER A 224 15.51 10.46 -0.26
N ARG A 225 15.03 11.56 0.36
CA ARG A 225 15.11 12.91 -0.20
C ARG A 225 15.00 13.96 0.89
N THR A 226 15.73 15.06 0.73
CA THR A 226 15.50 16.28 1.49
C THR A 226 14.45 17.13 0.78
N LEU A 227 13.43 17.56 1.50
CA LEU A 227 12.30 18.34 1.00
C LEU A 227 12.33 19.74 1.57
N GLN A 228 11.99 20.71 0.73
CA GLN A 228 11.73 22.07 1.16
C GLN A 228 10.27 22.22 1.58
N LYS A 229 9.97 23.16 2.48
CA LYS A 229 8.59 23.50 2.87
C LYS A 229 7.70 23.73 1.64
N GLY A 230 6.56 23.08 1.62
CA GLY A 230 5.59 23.13 0.53
C GLY A 230 5.86 22.16 -0.63
N GLU A 231 7.05 21.57 -0.70
CA GLU A 231 7.40 20.59 -1.72
C GLU A 231 6.57 19.29 -1.56
N THR A 232 6.18 18.70 -2.70
CA THR A 232 5.44 17.44 -2.74
C THR A 232 6.21 16.44 -3.58
N VAL A 233 6.40 15.25 -3.06
CA VAL A 233 7.01 14.12 -3.78
C VAL A 233 6.04 12.96 -3.90
N LYS A 234 6.18 12.21 -4.99
CA LYS A 234 5.36 11.04 -5.31
C LYS A 234 6.23 9.87 -5.71
N PHE A 235 5.83 8.70 -5.25
CA PHE A 235 6.41 7.43 -5.68
C PHE A 235 5.38 6.32 -5.59
N ALA A 236 5.70 5.18 -6.18
CA ALA A 236 4.94 3.96 -5.98
C ALA A 236 5.86 2.81 -5.56
N LEU A 237 5.33 1.88 -4.78
CA LEU A 237 5.87 0.55 -4.59
C LEU A 237 5.04 -0.41 -5.44
N LEU A 238 5.65 -1.06 -6.40
CA LEU A 238 5.05 -2.18 -7.12
C LEU A 238 5.50 -3.48 -6.45
N GLY A 239 4.55 -4.33 -6.11
CA GLY A 239 4.81 -5.64 -5.50
C GLY A 239 4.08 -6.74 -6.24
N THR A 240 4.70 -7.93 -6.28
CA THR A 240 4.09 -9.15 -6.83
C THR A 240 4.26 -10.29 -5.85
N VAL A 241 3.32 -11.24 -5.86
CA VAL A 241 3.39 -12.45 -5.04
C VAL A 241 2.91 -13.64 -5.86
N CYS A 242 3.70 -14.67 -5.99
CA CYS A 242 3.38 -15.88 -6.75
C CYS A 242 3.96 -17.14 -6.11
#